data_9c4fe805130e902e0d2f2cf449d6be76
#
_entry.id   9c4fe805130e902e0d2f2cf449d6be76
#
_cell.length_a   1.000
_cell.length_b   1.000
_cell.length_c   1.000
_cell.angle_alpha   90.00
_cell.angle_beta   90.00
_cell.angle_gamma   90.00
#
_symmetry.space_group_name_H-M   'P 1'
#
loop_
_entity.id
_entity.type
_entity.pdbx_description
1 polymer ?
#
loop_
_entity_poly.entity_id
_entity_poly.type
_entity_poly.pdbx_seq_one_letter_code
_entity_poly.pdbx_strand_id
1 'polypeptide(L)'
;MKKKGNISIKAKLLGIIIPVVIAIILILVFTAYHVSSGIIESYSKNLLESSVNSQASKIEAWLEENLASMQMAKNMIEKLHPDEAQLQTILDASCGYSENYPDGLFLADANGSFLKGTDSKKQEPNPKESMWYQEGMTRVNMAVGSAHQNPDGTNVVSASGLLNDGSDTVRVIAADMTLDRISVIVNSFIEMHDAEAFLVDKDSSVILASRDSDLISKTLGADGQSAFYKDVEKKVSGKSYDFCTLDGNMTVFKEVNGTNWLLVSYVPTNVVLADLVGLRNLMIIFSIISILVLCVLIERVTHVVIRPVKEMTRVITSMASGDFTVSMKVKGNDEIAVMGRSVEHFIASMKEMIRQMGHVSDRLEKQAGSSKNVSGEMNSAANIQSQSMTELNATVDQLSVSVNEIAQNATQLAGVVADTKEDSDKVEDKMRTTVEVSEKGKADMESVGNALHNIEISIHNLEEAVDKVGTASGEIVDIILQHKTNASRAVNEELLLTAWHVGGYVSAKLKN
;
A
#
# COMPACT_ATOMS: atom_id res chain seq x y z
N MET A 1 59.13 -29.00 -18.46
CA MET A 1 58.44 -27.74 -18.55
C MET A 1 57.07 -27.92 -19.21
N LYS A 2 55.96 -27.84 -18.48
CA LYS A 2 54.62 -27.94 -19.05
C LYS A 2 54.39 -26.74 -19.99
N LYS A 3 54.12 -26.99 -21.28
CA LYS A 3 53.68 -25.98 -22.24
C LYS A 3 52.41 -25.33 -21.66
N LYS A 4 52.50 -24.07 -21.21
CA LYS A 4 51.33 -23.24 -20.97
C LYS A 4 50.56 -23.14 -22.28
N GLY A 5 49.47 -23.89 -22.39
CA GLY A 5 48.59 -23.82 -23.54
C GLY A 5 48.12 -22.36 -23.70
N ASN A 6 48.40 -21.76 -24.85
CA ASN A 6 47.94 -20.42 -25.19
C ASN A 6 46.40 -20.44 -25.21
N ILE A 7 45.81 -19.97 -24.12
CA ILE A 7 44.35 -19.78 -24.04
C ILE A 7 43.96 -18.80 -25.15
N SER A 8 43.05 -19.21 -26.01
CA SER A 8 42.62 -18.37 -27.13
C SER A 8 42.00 -17.03 -26.62
N ILE A 9 42.14 -15.98 -27.38
CA ILE A 9 41.54 -14.66 -27.07
C ILE A 9 40.03 -14.81 -26.80
N LYS A 10 39.35 -15.67 -27.56
CA LYS A 10 37.95 -16.05 -27.33
C LYS A 10 37.73 -16.59 -25.90
N ALA A 11 38.55 -17.57 -25.50
CA ALA A 11 38.43 -18.19 -24.18
C ALA A 11 38.76 -17.22 -23.03
N LYS A 12 39.70 -16.30 -23.25
CA LYS A 12 39.98 -15.21 -22.28
C LYS A 12 38.87 -14.22 -22.17
N LEU A 13 38.29 -13.77 -23.29
CA LEU A 13 37.14 -12.85 -23.32
C LEU A 13 35.91 -13.49 -22.65
N LEU A 14 35.58 -14.73 -23.04
CA LEU A 14 34.45 -15.45 -22.43
C LEU A 14 34.69 -15.70 -20.94
N GLY A 15 35.90 -16.09 -20.55
CA GLY A 15 36.25 -16.40 -19.16
C GLY A 15 36.32 -15.19 -18.23
N ILE A 16 36.43 -13.97 -18.76
CA ILE A 16 36.48 -12.73 -17.97
C ILE A 16 35.14 -11.97 -18.05
N ILE A 17 34.63 -11.74 -19.25
CA ILE A 17 33.46 -10.88 -19.46
C ILE A 17 32.19 -11.55 -18.92
N ILE A 18 31.97 -12.82 -19.23
CA ILE A 18 30.74 -13.52 -18.82
C ILE A 18 30.63 -13.60 -17.30
N PRO A 19 31.63 -14.05 -16.52
CA PRO A 19 31.52 -14.07 -15.07
C PRO A 19 31.29 -12.67 -14.45
N VAL A 20 31.97 -11.66 -14.97
CA VAL A 20 31.80 -10.27 -14.49
C VAL A 20 30.40 -9.76 -14.76
N VAL A 21 29.88 -9.96 -15.96
CA VAL A 21 28.51 -9.54 -16.30
C VAL A 21 27.47 -10.32 -15.50
N ILE A 22 27.66 -11.64 -15.35
CA ILE A 22 26.77 -12.44 -14.49
C ILE A 22 26.80 -11.91 -13.06
N ALA A 23 27.98 -11.63 -12.50
CA ALA A 23 28.10 -11.09 -11.15
C ALA A 23 27.38 -9.73 -11.02
N ILE A 24 27.55 -8.84 -11.98
CA ILE A 24 26.85 -7.54 -11.99
C ILE A 24 25.34 -7.73 -12.07
N ILE A 25 24.86 -8.58 -12.97
CA ILE A 25 23.42 -8.86 -13.11
C ILE A 25 22.86 -9.44 -11.81
N LEU A 26 23.56 -10.40 -11.19
CA LEU A 26 23.13 -11.00 -9.93
C LEU A 26 23.08 -9.97 -8.80
N ILE A 27 24.07 -9.10 -8.70
CA ILE A 27 24.07 -8.01 -7.72
C ILE A 27 22.91 -7.05 -7.97
N LEU A 28 22.67 -6.66 -9.21
CA LEU A 28 21.56 -5.77 -9.58
C LEU A 28 20.20 -6.40 -9.27
N VAL A 29 20.00 -7.66 -9.64
CA VAL A 29 18.74 -8.39 -9.34
C VAL A 29 18.56 -8.53 -7.84
N PHE A 30 19.60 -8.90 -7.11
CA PHE A 30 19.54 -9.03 -5.66
C PHE A 30 19.23 -7.71 -4.97
N THR A 31 19.94 -6.64 -5.32
CA THR A 31 19.71 -5.32 -4.73
C THR A 31 18.34 -4.76 -5.09
N ALA A 32 17.93 -4.88 -6.36
CA ALA A 32 16.60 -4.44 -6.80
C ALA A 32 15.49 -5.21 -6.07
N TYR A 33 15.60 -6.53 -5.94
CA TYR A 33 14.64 -7.34 -5.20
C TYR A 33 14.58 -6.93 -3.73
N HIS A 34 15.75 -6.78 -3.08
CA HIS A 34 15.82 -6.45 -1.66
C HIS A 34 15.27 -5.04 -1.36
N VAL A 35 15.60 -4.07 -2.21
CA VAL A 35 15.09 -2.70 -2.10
C VAL A 35 13.58 -2.66 -2.35
N SER A 36 13.12 -3.33 -3.40
CA SER A 36 11.68 -3.38 -3.72
C SER A 36 10.88 -4.08 -2.63
N SER A 37 11.40 -5.18 -2.07
CA SER A 37 10.77 -5.86 -0.93
C SER A 37 10.65 -4.92 0.27
N GLY A 38 11.72 -4.23 0.64
CA GLY A 38 11.68 -3.28 1.75
C GLY A 38 10.71 -2.11 1.53
N ILE A 39 10.62 -1.61 0.30
CA ILE A 39 9.67 -0.55 -0.05
C ILE A 39 8.22 -1.05 0.07
N ILE A 40 7.93 -2.23 -0.49
CA ILE A 40 6.58 -2.80 -0.45
C ILE A 40 6.19 -3.15 0.98
N GLU A 41 7.07 -3.76 1.76
CA GLU A 41 6.82 -4.02 3.18
C GLU A 41 6.54 -2.75 3.96
N SER A 42 7.36 -1.71 3.78
CA SER A 42 7.16 -0.41 4.42
C SER A 42 5.86 0.26 3.98
N TYR A 43 5.55 0.23 2.69
CA TYR A 43 4.31 0.78 2.16
C TYR A 43 3.09 0.02 2.70
N SER A 44 3.13 -1.31 2.69
CA SER A 44 2.05 -2.16 3.18
C SER A 44 1.86 -2.02 4.68
N LYS A 45 2.95 -1.88 5.45
CA LYS A 45 2.89 -1.54 6.86
C LYS A 45 2.13 -0.22 7.08
N ASN A 46 2.52 0.85 6.41
CA ASN A 46 1.89 2.16 6.55
C ASN A 46 0.41 2.13 6.13
N LEU A 47 0.11 1.39 5.06
CA LEU A 47 -1.26 1.21 4.58
C LEU A 47 -2.10 0.43 5.60
N LEU A 48 -1.55 -0.66 6.15
CA LEU A 48 -2.21 -1.47 7.16
C LEU A 48 -2.43 -0.66 8.45
N GLU A 49 -1.43 0.10 8.91
CA GLU A 49 -1.54 0.99 10.07
C GLU A 49 -2.61 2.07 9.83
N SER A 50 -2.64 2.67 8.65
CA SER A 50 -3.66 3.67 8.29
C SER A 50 -5.06 3.04 8.24
N SER A 51 -5.18 1.88 7.62
CA SER A 51 -6.44 1.13 7.53
C SER A 51 -6.97 0.75 8.90
N VAL A 52 -6.11 0.24 9.78
CA VAL A 52 -6.48 -0.15 11.16
C VAL A 52 -6.88 1.07 11.99
N ASN A 53 -6.19 2.18 11.84
CA ASN A 53 -6.58 3.42 12.52
C ASN A 53 -7.96 3.91 12.05
N SER A 54 -8.21 3.90 10.73
CA SER A 54 -9.51 4.24 10.16
C SER A 54 -10.61 3.29 10.66
N GLN A 55 -10.32 1.99 10.66
CA GLN A 55 -11.22 0.96 11.13
C GLN A 55 -11.55 1.12 12.62
N ALA A 56 -10.55 1.34 13.47
CA ALA A 56 -10.73 1.58 14.90
C ALA A 56 -11.60 2.83 15.14
N SER A 57 -11.31 3.93 14.44
CA SER A 57 -12.10 5.16 14.56
C SER A 57 -13.56 4.98 14.14
N LYS A 58 -13.82 4.15 13.13
CA LYS A 58 -15.20 3.80 12.72
C LYS A 58 -15.90 2.94 13.76
N ILE A 59 -15.18 2.00 14.38
CA ILE A 59 -15.70 1.18 15.47
C ILE A 59 -16.01 2.08 16.68
N GLU A 60 -15.11 3.00 17.03
CA GLU A 60 -15.29 3.98 18.10
C GLU A 60 -16.53 4.83 17.85
N ALA A 61 -16.66 5.40 16.64
CA ALA A 61 -17.83 6.20 16.27
C ALA A 61 -19.14 5.40 16.34
N TRP A 62 -19.12 4.16 15.86
CA TRP A 62 -20.26 3.24 15.95
C TRP A 62 -20.64 2.94 17.41
N LEU A 63 -19.64 2.70 18.26
CA LEU A 63 -19.86 2.50 19.70
C LEU A 63 -20.42 3.75 20.37
N GLU A 64 -19.83 4.91 20.11
CA GLU A 64 -20.30 6.19 20.65
C GLU A 64 -21.74 6.48 20.25
N GLU A 65 -22.12 6.23 19.00
CA GLU A 65 -23.48 6.40 18.52
C GLU A 65 -24.48 5.53 19.30
N ASN A 66 -24.13 4.23 19.48
CA ASN A 66 -24.98 3.30 20.21
C ASN A 66 -25.04 3.66 21.71
N LEU A 67 -23.89 3.94 22.32
CA LEU A 67 -23.83 4.35 23.73
C LEU A 67 -24.58 5.67 23.97
N ALA A 68 -24.46 6.63 23.07
CA ALA A 68 -25.19 7.91 23.17
C ALA A 68 -26.71 7.71 23.12
N SER A 69 -27.18 6.81 22.24
CA SER A 69 -28.58 6.44 22.13
C SER A 69 -29.10 5.81 23.45
N MET A 70 -28.33 4.82 23.96
CA MET A 70 -28.68 4.16 25.23
C MET A 70 -28.58 5.11 26.41
N GLN A 71 -27.55 5.96 26.46
CA GLN A 71 -27.39 6.98 27.51
C GLN A 71 -28.52 8.02 27.49
N MET A 72 -28.96 8.42 26.29
CA MET A 72 -30.07 9.33 26.14
C MET A 72 -31.37 8.70 26.71
N ALA A 73 -31.63 7.44 26.38
CA ALA A 73 -32.79 6.73 26.93
C ALA A 73 -32.70 6.60 28.45
N LYS A 74 -31.53 6.23 28.99
CA LYS A 74 -31.27 6.21 30.44
C LYS A 74 -31.55 7.59 31.07
N ASN A 75 -30.96 8.66 30.52
CA ASN A 75 -31.15 10.01 31.03
C ASN A 75 -32.63 10.47 30.98
N MET A 76 -33.34 10.01 29.96
CA MET A 76 -34.78 10.28 29.83
C MET A 76 -35.57 9.60 30.97
N ILE A 77 -35.27 8.31 31.24
CA ILE A 77 -35.88 7.56 32.35
C ILE A 77 -35.55 8.24 33.68
N GLU A 78 -34.29 8.61 33.91
CA GLU A 78 -33.85 9.31 35.13
C GLU A 78 -34.51 10.67 35.36
N LYS A 79 -34.87 11.39 34.29
CA LYS A 79 -35.54 12.70 34.41
C LYS A 79 -37.05 12.59 34.54
N LEU A 80 -37.64 11.60 33.88
CA LEU A 80 -39.10 11.44 33.86
C LEU A 80 -39.61 10.73 35.11
N HIS A 81 -38.78 9.96 35.81
CA HIS A 81 -39.17 9.11 36.92
C HIS A 81 -40.45 8.33 36.61
N PRO A 82 -40.46 7.53 35.50
CA PRO A 82 -41.67 6.88 35.03
C PRO A 82 -42.18 5.85 36.06
N ASP A 83 -43.47 5.70 36.15
CA ASP A 83 -44.06 4.55 36.84
C ASP A 83 -43.74 3.23 36.06
N GLU A 84 -44.06 2.07 36.68
CA GLU A 84 -43.73 0.78 36.05
C GLU A 84 -44.41 0.59 34.69
N ALA A 85 -45.62 1.08 34.47
CA ALA A 85 -46.32 0.96 33.21
C ALA A 85 -45.68 1.85 32.12
N GLN A 86 -45.28 3.04 32.48
CA GLN A 86 -44.56 3.95 31.61
C GLN A 86 -43.15 3.42 31.30
N LEU A 87 -42.47 2.87 32.31
CA LEU A 87 -41.16 2.25 32.15
C LEU A 87 -41.22 1.06 31.18
N GLN A 88 -42.24 0.19 31.35
CA GLN A 88 -42.50 -0.91 30.44
C GLN A 88 -42.72 -0.41 29.00
N THR A 89 -43.48 0.67 28.83
CA THR A 89 -43.72 1.28 27.52
C THR A 89 -42.40 1.75 26.87
N ILE A 90 -41.49 2.32 27.67
CA ILE A 90 -40.15 2.75 27.18
C ILE A 90 -39.33 1.54 26.78
N LEU A 91 -39.33 0.46 27.58
CA LEU A 91 -38.63 -0.76 27.27
C LEU A 91 -39.16 -1.43 25.99
N ASP A 92 -40.50 -1.49 25.86
CA ASP A 92 -41.14 -2.02 24.64
C ASP A 92 -40.77 -1.21 23.40
N ALA A 93 -40.76 0.14 23.51
CA ALA A 93 -40.35 1.01 22.42
C ALA A 93 -38.88 0.87 22.05
N SER A 94 -38.02 0.44 22.96
CA SER A 94 -36.61 0.19 22.71
C SER A 94 -36.35 -1.12 21.96
N CYS A 95 -37.27 -2.10 22.07
CA CYS A 95 -37.18 -3.39 21.45
C CYS A 95 -37.32 -3.25 19.91
N GLY A 96 -36.37 -3.76 19.16
CA GLY A 96 -36.34 -3.61 17.71
C GLY A 96 -36.01 -2.21 17.18
N TYR A 97 -35.75 -1.24 18.09
CA TYR A 97 -35.36 0.11 17.68
C TYR A 97 -34.05 0.16 16.92
N SER A 98 -33.09 -0.66 17.31
CA SER A 98 -31.78 -0.75 16.67
C SER A 98 -31.43 -2.18 16.34
N GLU A 99 -30.89 -2.41 15.15
CA GLU A 99 -30.33 -3.71 14.78
C GLU A 99 -29.07 -4.06 15.61
N ASN A 100 -28.43 -3.09 16.24
CA ASN A 100 -27.23 -3.29 17.05
C ASN A 100 -27.54 -3.87 18.43
N TYR A 101 -28.72 -3.58 18.96
CA TYR A 101 -29.26 -4.12 20.21
C TYR A 101 -30.76 -4.44 20.06
N PRO A 102 -31.06 -5.51 19.32
CA PRO A 102 -32.44 -5.81 18.88
C PRO A 102 -33.38 -6.12 20.04
N ASP A 103 -32.87 -6.66 21.14
CA ASP A 103 -33.65 -6.94 22.33
C ASP A 103 -34.02 -5.68 23.15
N GLY A 104 -33.52 -4.52 22.71
CA GLY A 104 -33.77 -3.25 23.36
C GLY A 104 -33.06 -3.09 24.70
N LEU A 105 -33.58 -2.19 25.51
CA LEU A 105 -33.11 -1.96 26.86
C LEU A 105 -33.77 -2.93 27.82
N PHE A 106 -33.02 -3.33 28.83
CA PHE A 106 -33.51 -4.11 29.95
C PHE A 106 -32.86 -3.63 31.24
N LEU A 107 -33.45 -3.93 32.36
CA LEU A 107 -32.93 -3.52 33.64
C LEU A 107 -33.17 -4.57 34.73
N ALA A 108 -32.35 -4.51 35.76
CA ALA A 108 -32.59 -5.26 36.96
C ALA A 108 -32.33 -4.43 38.21
N ASP A 109 -32.98 -4.79 39.29
CA ASP A 109 -32.82 -4.13 40.58
C ASP A 109 -32.00 -4.96 41.58
N ALA A 110 -31.67 -4.36 42.71
CA ALA A 110 -30.95 -4.99 43.79
C ALA A 110 -31.69 -6.19 44.44
N ASN A 111 -33.01 -6.30 44.23
CA ASN A 111 -33.81 -7.45 44.70
C ASN A 111 -33.78 -8.61 43.72
N GLY A 112 -33.26 -8.44 42.53
CA GLY A 112 -33.22 -9.46 41.47
C GLY A 112 -34.45 -9.43 40.55
N SER A 113 -35.28 -8.34 40.63
CA SER A 113 -36.34 -8.13 39.67
C SER A 113 -35.74 -7.75 38.31
N PHE A 114 -36.25 -8.35 37.24
CA PHE A 114 -35.79 -8.15 35.89
C PHE A 114 -36.93 -7.64 35.01
N LEU A 115 -36.69 -6.51 34.35
CA LEU A 115 -37.64 -5.88 33.44
C LEU A 115 -37.03 -5.77 32.06
N LYS A 116 -37.80 -6.08 31.04
CA LYS A 116 -37.41 -6.03 29.62
C LYS A 116 -38.60 -5.66 28.74
N GLY A 117 -38.36 -5.31 27.50
CA GLY A 117 -39.45 -5.15 26.54
C GLY A 117 -40.22 -6.47 26.34
N THR A 118 -41.50 -6.36 26.10
CA THR A 118 -42.42 -7.52 25.96
C THR A 118 -41.98 -8.45 24.84
N ASP A 119 -41.49 -7.88 23.72
CA ASP A 119 -41.05 -8.64 22.57
C ASP A 119 -39.55 -9.05 22.65
N SER A 120 -38.87 -8.64 23.70
CA SER A 120 -37.45 -9.00 23.91
C SER A 120 -37.30 -10.49 24.19
N LYS A 121 -36.31 -11.10 23.54
CA LYS A 121 -35.94 -12.51 23.75
C LYS A 121 -34.97 -12.69 24.92
N LYS A 122 -34.44 -11.62 25.48
CA LYS A 122 -33.50 -11.67 26.60
C LYS A 122 -34.07 -12.49 27.76
N GLN A 123 -33.28 -13.43 28.24
CA GLN A 123 -33.57 -14.24 29.43
C GLN A 123 -32.49 -13.97 30.47
N GLU A 124 -32.90 -13.75 31.70
CA GLU A 124 -31.97 -13.47 32.79
C GLU A 124 -32.54 -14.01 34.12
N PRO A 125 -32.32 -15.28 34.39
CA PRO A 125 -32.86 -15.92 35.60
C PRO A 125 -32.22 -15.38 36.90
N ASN A 126 -30.94 -14.99 36.85
CA ASN A 126 -30.21 -14.48 37.99
C ASN A 126 -29.50 -13.13 37.64
N PRO A 127 -30.24 -12.05 37.45
CA PRO A 127 -29.68 -10.80 36.95
C PRO A 127 -28.52 -10.25 37.78
N LYS A 128 -28.51 -10.46 39.09
CA LYS A 128 -27.44 -9.99 39.99
C LYS A 128 -26.11 -10.70 39.83
N GLU A 129 -26.13 -11.91 39.30
CA GLU A 129 -24.92 -12.71 39.03
C GLU A 129 -24.36 -12.41 37.64
N SER A 130 -25.15 -11.74 36.79
CA SER A 130 -24.75 -11.44 35.43
C SER A 130 -23.65 -10.40 35.38
N MET A 131 -22.76 -10.58 34.40
CA MET A 131 -21.64 -9.68 34.16
C MET A 131 -22.09 -8.23 33.95
N TRP A 132 -23.10 -8.01 33.13
CA TRP A 132 -23.62 -6.68 32.83
C TRP A 132 -24.16 -5.96 34.06
N TYR A 133 -24.79 -6.69 34.99
CA TYR A 133 -25.30 -6.09 36.22
C TYR A 133 -24.16 -5.70 37.17
N GLN A 134 -23.20 -6.60 37.38
CA GLN A 134 -22.04 -6.34 38.25
C GLN A 134 -21.22 -5.17 37.75
N GLU A 135 -20.92 -5.12 36.46
CA GLU A 135 -20.19 -4.03 35.85
C GLU A 135 -21.01 -2.71 35.87
N GLY A 136 -22.31 -2.78 35.57
CA GLY A 136 -23.20 -1.62 35.57
C GLY A 136 -23.33 -0.99 36.95
N MET A 137 -23.26 -1.77 38.01
CA MET A 137 -23.23 -1.27 39.39
C MET A 137 -22.02 -0.36 39.69
N THR A 138 -20.98 -0.45 38.94
CA THR A 138 -19.77 0.37 39.10
C THR A 138 -19.72 1.60 38.22
N ARG A 139 -20.72 1.80 37.33
CA ARG A 139 -20.70 2.80 36.26
C ARG A 139 -21.90 3.73 36.37
N VAL A 140 -21.66 5.03 36.46
CA VAL A 140 -22.70 6.04 36.46
C VAL A 140 -23.33 6.19 35.06
N ASN A 141 -22.51 6.20 34.05
CA ASN A 141 -22.93 6.30 32.63
C ASN A 141 -22.95 4.93 31.96
N MET A 142 -23.68 4.82 30.87
CA MET A 142 -23.64 3.64 30.02
C MET A 142 -22.22 3.46 29.49
N ALA A 143 -21.67 2.28 29.67
CA ALA A 143 -20.36 1.92 29.15
C ALA A 143 -20.36 0.45 28.71
N VAL A 144 -19.56 0.16 27.71
CA VAL A 144 -19.36 -1.19 27.20
C VAL A 144 -18.65 -2.07 28.24
N GLY A 145 -19.17 -3.25 28.47
CA GLY A 145 -18.62 -4.22 29.42
C GLY A 145 -17.81 -5.32 28.74
N SER A 146 -17.52 -6.35 29.54
CA SER A 146 -16.81 -7.55 29.08
C SER A 146 -17.73 -8.47 28.30
N ALA A 147 -17.14 -9.22 27.36
CA ALA A 147 -17.89 -10.26 26.64
C ALA A 147 -18.31 -11.40 27.56
N HIS A 148 -19.54 -11.85 27.42
CA HIS A 148 -20.09 -12.95 28.17
C HIS A 148 -21.16 -13.69 27.38
N GLN A 149 -21.55 -14.84 27.90
CA GLN A 149 -22.61 -15.64 27.30
C GLN A 149 -23.90 -15.47 28.09
N ASN A 150 -24.97 -15.14 27.38
CA ASN A 150 -26.32 -15.10 27.93
C ASN A 150 -26.81 -16.55 28.26
N PRO A 151 -27.82 -16.69 29.13
CA PRO A 151 -28.41 -18.00 29.46
C PRO A 151 -28.97 -18.76 28.25
N ASP A 152 -29.34 -18.09 27.18
CA ASP A 152 -29.79 -18.68 25.91
C ASP A 152 -28.64 -19.20 25.02
N GLY A 153 -27.39 -19.01 25.46
CA GLY A 153 -26.19 -19.37 24.71
C GLY A 153 -25.68 -18.31 23.76
N THR A 154 -26.36 -17.17 23.64
CA THR A 154 -25.90 -16.05 22.78
C THR A 154 -24.72 -15.34 23.42
N ASN A 155 -23.67 -15.14 22.63
CA ASN A 155 -22.49 -14.39 23.07
C ASN A 155 -22.69 -12.89 22.80
N VAL A 156 -22.51 -12.09 23.84
CA VAL A 156 -22.80 -10.64 23.80
C VAL A 156 -21.74 -9.83 24.52
N VAL A 157 -21.76 -8.55 24.21
CA VAL A 157 -21.19 -7.50 25.03
C VAL A 157 -22.33 -6.58 25.44
N SER A 158 -22.48 -6.37 26.74
CA SER A 158 -23.52 -5.48 27.26
C SER A 158 -22.96 -4.07 27.50
N ALA A 159 -23.71 -3.08 27.06
CA ALA A 159 -23.55 -1.72 27.58
C ALA A 159 -24.45 -1.58 28.80
N SER A 160 -23.88 -1.16 29.93
CA SER A 160 -24.62 -1.08 31.19
C SER A 160 -24.22 0.13 32.03
N GLY A 161 -25.11 0.56 32.91
CA GLY A 161 -24.85 1.63 33.84
C GLY A 161 -25.91 1.71 34.92
N LEU A 162 -25.59 2.36 36.06
CA LEU A 162 -26.52 2.62 37.14
C LEU A 162 -27.69 3.48 36.65
N LEU A 163 -28.87 3.12 37.02
CA LEU A 163 -30.10 3.89 36.74
C LEU A 163 -30.59 4.54 38.02
N ASN A 164 -30.68 5.85 38.01
CA ASN A 164 -31.25 6.66 39.09
C ASN A 164 -32.61 7.21 38.67
N ASP A 165 -33.62 6.35 38.63
CA ASP A 165 -34.98 6.66 38.21
C ASP A 165 -35.89 7.08 39.35
N GLY A 166 -35.35 7.28 40.55
CA GLY A 166 -36.10 7.62 41.75
C GLY A 166 -36.76 6.42 42.43
N SER A 167 -36.49 5.20 42.00
CA SER A 167 -36.94 3.99 42.67
C SER A 167 -36.28 3.80 44.03
N ASP A 168 -36.94 3.08 44.94
CA ASP A 168 -36.40 2.78 46.27
C ASP A 168 -35.24 1.78 46.23
N THR A 169 -34.99 1.15 45.10
CA THR A 169 -33.96 0.15 44.89
C THR A 169 -32.95 0.61 43.81
N VAL A 170 -31.68 0.27 44.03
CA VAL A 170 -30.65 0.52 43.02
C VAL A 170 -30.93 -0.37 41.80
N ARG A 171 -30.99 0.27 40.65
CA ARG A 171 -31.24 -0.39 39.36
C ARG A 171 -30.02 -0.24 38.44
N VAL A 172 -29.82 -1.25 37.59
CA VAL A 172 -28.89 -1.19 36.48
C VAL A 172 -29.67 -1.35 35.20
N ILE A 173 -29.46 -0.44 34.27
CA ILE A 173 -29.99 -0.54 32.91
C ILE A 173 -28.92 -1.00 31.96
N ALA A 174 -29.28 -1.84 31.01
CA ALA A 174 -28.34 -2.38 30.02
C ALA A 174 -29.01 -2.64 28.66
N ALA A 175 -28.18 -2.85 27.66
CA ALA A 175 -28.55 -3.40 26.35
C ALA A 175 -27.43 -4.30 25.84
N ASP A 176 -27.80 -5.38 25.17
CA ASP A 176 -26.85 -6.35 24.62
C ASP A 176 -26.59 -6.11 23.13
N MET A 177 -25.32 -6.05 22.78
CA MET A 177 -24.86 -6.14 21.41
C MET A 177 -24.26 -7.54 21.19
N THR A 178 -24.79 -8.30 20.22
CA THR A 178 -24.29 -9.64 19.95
C THR A 178 -22.89 -9.60 19.33
N LEU A 179 -22.05 -10.57 19.65
CA LEU A 179 -20.72 -10.67 19.06
C LEU A 179 -20.80 -10.86 17.54
N ASP A 180 -21.83 -11.55 17.05
CA ASP A 180 -22.08 -11.66 15.62
C ASP A 180 -22.30 -10.30 14.96
N ARG A 181 -23.10 -9.42 15.61
CA ARG A 181 -23.31 -8.06 15.11
C ARG A 181 -22.03 -7.23 15.15
N ILE A 182 -21.29 -7.30 16.25
CA ILE A 182 -19.99 -6.65 16.38
C ILE A 182 -19.05 -7.16 15.28
N SER A 183 -19.05 -8.47 15.02
CA SER A 183 -18.23 -9.08 13.98
C SER A 183 -18.58 -8.56 12.58
N VAL A 184 -19.87 -8.42 12.26
CA VAL A 184 -20.32 -7.83 10.99
C VAL A 184 -19.81 -6.39 10.86
N ILE A 185 -19.94 -5.59 11.92
CA ILE A 185 -19.49 -4.18 11.93
C ILE A 185 -17.96 -4.11 11.77
N VAL A 186 -17.21 -4.89 12.54
CA VAL A 186 -15.74 -4.91 12.46
C VAL A 186 -15.29 -5.30 11.06
N ASN A 187 -15.85 -6.36 10.48
CA ASN A 187 -15.48 -6.81 9.15
C ASN A 187 -15.90 -5.86 8.03
N SER A 188 -16.99 -5.11 8.21
CA SER A 188 -17.45 -4.12 7.22
C SER A 188 -16.50 -2.93 7.06
N PHE A 189 -15.66 -2.68 8.06
CA PHE A 189 -14.73 -1.56 8.06
C PHE A 189 -13.31 -1.91 7.57
N ILE A 190 -13.08 -3.14 7.11
CA ILE A 190 -11.79 -3.53 6.54
C ILE A 190 -11.66 -2.86 5.17
N GLU A 191 -10.67 -1.98 5.03
CA GLU A 191 -10.43 -1.20 3.82
C GLU A 191 -9.32 -1.79 2.94
N MET A 192 -8.32 -2.43 3.55
CA MET A 192 -7.20 -3.00 2.83
C MET A 192 -7.58 -4.35 2.23
N HIS A 193 -7.42 -4.49 0.92
CA HIS A 193 -7.65 -5.76 0.23
C HIS A 193 -6.73 -6.84 0.80
N ASP A 194 -7.27 -8.05 0.94
CA ASP A 194 -6.57 -9.23 1.52
C ASP A 194 -6.13 -9.07 2.98
N ALA A 195 -6.45 -7.97 3.64
CA ALA A 195 -6.30 -7.89 5.08
C ALA A 195 -7.47 -8.57 5.78
N GLU A 196 -7.19 -9.13 6.92
CA GLU A 196 -8.18 -9.63 7.85
C GLU A 196 -8.04 -8.91 9.19
N ALA A 197 -9.13 -8.86 9.93
CA ALA A 197 -9.12 -8.28 11.25
C ALA A 197 -9.99 -9.09 12.21
N PHE A 198 -9.61 -9.05 13.47
CA PHE A 198 -10.44 -9.55 14.55
C PHE A 198 -10.30 -8.62 15.75
N LEU A 199 -11.30 -8.66 16.60
CA LEU A 199 -11.37 -7.86 17.82
C LEU A 199 -11.22 -8.79 19.01
N VAL A 200 -10.39 -8.42 19.96
CA VAL A 200 -10.17 -9.20 21.20
C VAL A 200 -10.34 -8.30 22.42
N ASP A 201 -10.93 -8.81 23.47
CA ASP A 201 -10.92 -8.19 24.78
C ASP A 201 -9.57 -8.42 25.46
N LYS A 202 -8.91 -7.34 25.88
CA LYS A 202 -7.54 -7.37 26.42
C LYS A 202 -7.44 -8.07 27.77
N ASP A 203 -8.51 -8.05 28.55
CA ASP A 203 -8.50 -8.58 29.91
C ASP A 203 -8.83 -10.09 29.93
N SER A 204 -9.84 -10.50 29.17
CA SER A 204 -10.27 -11.89 29.09
C SER A 204 -9.58 -12.69 27.99
N SER A 205 -8.92 -12.01 27.05
CA SER A 205 -8.38 -12.59 25.80
C SER A 205 -9.46 -13.30 24.96
N VAL A 206 -10.74 -12.96 25.10
CA VAL A 206 -11.83 -13.51 24.31
C VAL A 206 -11.90 -12.78 22.97
N ILE A 207 -12.03 -13.54 21.90
CA ILE A 207 -12.24 -13.00 20.55
C ILE A 207 -13.69 -12.54 20.42
N LEU A 208 -13.90 -11.23 20.26
CA LEU A 208 -15.20 -10.58 20.19
C LEU A 208 -15.78 -10.56 18.78
N ALA A 209 -14.91 -10.45 17.79
CA ALA A 209 -15.26 -10.37 16.39
C ALA A 209 -14.17 -11.02 15.53
N SER A 210 -14.58 -11.76 14.52
CA SER A 210 -13.70 -12.38 13.54
C SER A 210 -14.48 -12.63 12.25
N ARG A 211 -13.77 -12.69 11.12
CA ARG A 211 -14.34 -13.21 9.88
C ARG A 211 -14.67 -14.70 9.97
N ASP A 212 -13.85 -15.44 10.71
CA ASP A 212 -14.12 -16.84 11.04
C ASP A 212 -15.01 -16.90 12.29
N SER A 213 -16.29 -17.26 12.07
CA SER A 213 -17.28 -17.36 13.14
C SER A 213 -16.90 -18.40 14.20
N ASP A 214 -16.12 -19.42 13.83
CA ASP A 214 -15.71 -20.47 14.76
C ASP A 214 -14.72 -19.98 15.83
N LEU A 215 -14.13 -18.82 15.63
CA LEU A 215 -13.22 -18.16 16.58
C LEU A 215 -13.93 -17.23 17.57
N ILE A 216 -15.13 -16.78 17.25
CA ILE A 216 -15.89 -15.85 18.11
C ILE A 216 -16.20 -16.55 19.45
N SER A 217 -16.03 -15.82 20.54
CA SER A 217 -16.17 -16.28 21.93
C SER A 217 -15.11 -17.26 22.41
N LYS A 218 -14.16 -17.63 21.58
CA LYS A 218 -13.03 -18.45 22.02
C LYS A 218 -11.95 -17.60 22.61
N THR A 219 -11.20 -18.15 23.57
CA THR A 219 -10.00 -17.52 24.10
C THR A 219 -8.90 -17.54 23.03
N LEU A 220 -8.25 -16.42 22.85
CA LEU A 220 -7.13 -16.26 21.94
C LEU A 220 -5.98 -17.20 22.38
N GLY A 221 -5.39 -17.91 21.44
CA GLY A 221 -4.31 -18.86 21.70
C GLY A 221 -4.74 -20.23 22.22
N ALA A 222 -6.08 -20.50 22.28
CA ALA A 222 -6.62 -21.77 22.73
C ALA A 222 -6.12 -22.95 21.87
N ASP A 223 -6.19 -24.17 22.45
CA ASP A 223 -5.81 -25.39 21.75
C ASP A 223 -6.63 -25.59 20.46
N GLY A 224 -5.94 -25.95 19.39
CA GLY A 224 -6.54 -26.10 18.06
C GLY A 224 -6.46 -24.84 17.19
N GLN A 225 -6.13 -23.67 17.72
CA GLN A 225 -5.86 -22.46 16.93
C GLN A 225 -4.47 -22.53 16.28
N SER A 226 -4.30 -21.78 15.17
CA SER A 226 -3.01 -21.68 14.48
C SER A 226 -1.92 -21.04 15.33
N ALA A 227 -0.67 -21.20 14.92
CA ALA A 227 0.47 -20.58 15.58
C ALA A 227 0.34 -19.05 15.64
N PHE A 228 -0.25 -18.45 14.62
CA PHE A 228 -0.53 -17.03 14.55
C PHE A 228 -1.31 -16.52 15.78
N TYR A 229 -2.45 -17.13 16.09
CA TYR A 229 -3.26 -16.69 17.24
C TYR A 229 -2.55 -16.89 18.59
N LYS A 230 -1.71 -17.93 18.71
CA LYS A 230 -0.87 -18.15 19.90
C LYS A 230 0.20 -17.08 20.06
N ASP A 231 0.79 -16.62 18.96
CA ASP A 231 1.78 -15.56 18.98
C ASP A 231 1.13 -14.17 19.23
N VAL A 232 -0.08 -13.95 18.68
CA VAL A 232 -0.87 -12.76 19.01
C VAL A 232 -1.24 -12.75 20.50
N GLU A 233 -1.64 -13.87 21.08
CA GLU A 233 -1.94 -13.99 22.51
C GLU A 233 -0.77 -13.56 23.36
N LYS A 234 0.47 -14.01 23.05
CA LYS A 234 1.68 -13.58 23.75
C LYS A 234 1.89 -12.06 23.69
N LYS A 235 1.55 -11.44 22.56
CA LYS A 235 1.63 -9.98 22.40
C LYS A 235 0.57 -9.26 23.23
N VAL A 236 -0.65 -9.76 23.24
CA VAL A 236 -1.76 -9.21 24.03
C VAL A 236 -1.42 -9.31 25.53
N SER A 237 -1.06 -10.49 26.02
CA SER A 237 -0.66 -10.73 27.41
C SER A 237 0.58 -9.93 27.82
N GLY A 238 1.53 -9.73 26.90
CA GLY A 238 2.72 -8.91 27.08
C GLY A 238 2.49 -7.42 26.93
N LYS A 239 1.28 -6.97 26.56
CA LYS A 239 0.92 -5.57 26.26
C LYS A 239 1.88 -4.89 25.27
N SER A 240 2.32 -5.64 24.26
CA SER A 240 3.25 -5.19 23.23
C SER A 240 2.53 -5.06 21.90
N TYR A 241 2.06 -3.87 21.58
CA TYR A 241 1.18 -3.58 20.44
C TYR A 241 1.90 -2.94 19.25
N ASP A 242 3.22 -3.05 19.21
CA ASP A 242 4.01 -2.59 18.08
C ASP A 242 3.77 -3.47 16.85
N PHE A 243 3.88 -2.85 15.68
CA PHE A 243 3.89 -3.59 14.42
C PHE A 243 4.90 -4.74 14.46
N CYS A 244 4.49 -5.91 14.05
CA CYS A 244 5.36 -7.09 13.96
C CYS A 244 4.87 -8.07 12.90
N THR A 245 5.74 -8.97 12.51
CA THR A 245 5.38 -10.11 11.66
C THR A 245 5.25 -11.36 12.55
N LEU A 246 4.06 -11.95 12.59
CA LEU A 246 3.75 -13.13 13.39
C LEU A 246 3.31 -14.25 12.45
N ASP A 247 3.98 -15.40 12.54
CA ASP A 247 3.68 -16.57 11.71
C ASP A 247 3.48 -16.23 10.22
N GLY A 248 4.35 -15.35 9.68
CA GLY A 248 4.31 -14.91 8.30
C GLY A 248 3.23 -13.87 7.96
N ASN A 249 2.54 -13.31 8.96
CA ASN A 249 1.53 -12.25 8.78
C ASN A 249 2.05 -10.93 9.32
N MET A 250 2.02 -9.89 8.51
CA MET A 250 2.24 -8.51 8.94
C MET A 250 1.06 -8.10 9.80
N THR A 251 1.31 -7.78 11.05
CA THR A 251 0.27 -7.61 12.07
C THR A 251 0.38 -6.23 12.73
N VAL A 252 -0.73 -5.55 12.84
CA VAL A 252 -0.91 -4.26 13.51
C VAL A 252 -1.97 -4.39 14.58
N PHE A 253 -1.70 -3.74 15.70
CA PHE A 253 -2.59 -3.68 16.85
C PHE A 253 -3.07 -2.25 17.05
N LYS A 254 -4.35 -2.10 17.35
CA LYS A 254 -4.91 -0.80 17.68
C LYS A 254 -5.94 -0.93 18.80
N GLU A 255 -5.72 -0.20 19.87
CA GLU A 255 -6.70 -0.10 20.94
C GLU A 255 -7.92 0.69 20.46
N VAL A 256 -9.11 0.23 20.84
CA VAL A 256 -10.38 0.92 20.62
C VAL A 256 -10.68 1.75 21.85
N ASN A 257 -10.64 3.06 21.71
CA ASN A 257 -10.81 3.98 22.81
C ASN A 257 -12.18 3.81 23.51
N GLY A 258 -12.18 3.99 24.81
CA GLY A 258 -13.39 3.83 25.62
C GLY A 258 -13.76 2.37 25.93
N THR A 259 -12.95 1.41 25.52
CA THR A 259 -13.16 -0.02 25.78
C THR A 259 -11.86 -0.73 26.15
N ASN A 260 -11.97 -1.99 26.61
CA ASN A 260 -10.84 -2.88 26.76
C ASN A 260 -10.54 -3.66 25.47
N TRP A 261 -11.02 -3.21 24.33
CA TRP A 261 -10.89 -3.92 23.08
C TRP A 261 -9.59 -3.56 22.35
N LEU A 262 -9.03 -4.56 21.73
CA LEU A 262 -7.87 -4.46 20.86
C LEU A 262 -8.24 -4.98 19.48
N LEU A 263 -8.18 -4.12 18.51
CA LEU A 263 -8.30 -4.48 17.10
C LEU A 263 -6.96 -5.00 16.61
N VAL A 264 -6.95 -6.21 16.12
CA VAL A 264 -5.81 -6.86 15.50
C VAL A 264 -6.11 -7.01 14.02
N SER A 265 -5.35 -6.35 13.19
CA SER A 265 -5.45 -6.52 11.73
C SER A 265 -4.16 -7.08 11.19
N TYR A 266 -4.28 -7.98 10.23
CA TYR A 266 -3.14 -8.67 9.65
C TYR A 266 -3.34 -8.94 8.16
N VAL A 267 -2.22 -9.06 7.48
CA VAL A 267 -2.18 -9.46 6.08
C VAL A 267 -1.02 -10.45 5.87
N PRO A 268 -1.24 -11.56 5.16
CA PRO A 268 -0.16 -12.50 4.88
C PRO A 268 0.97 -11.84 4.08
N THR A 269 2.20 -11.93 4.57
CA THR A 269 3.39 -11.34 3.92
C THR A 269 3.58 -11.88 2.50
N ASN A 270 3.23 -13.14 2.27
CA ASN A 270 3.30 -13.76 0.94
C ASN A 270 2.28 -13.14 -0.04
N VAL A 271 1.13 -12.67 0.42
CA VAL A 271 0.14 -11.94 -0.40
C VAL A 271 0.70 -10.56 -0.73
N VAL A 272 1.20 -9.85 0.27
CA VAL A 272 1.83 -8.53 0.11
C VAL A 272 3.00 -8.59 -0.88
N LEU A 273 3.79 -9.65 -0.83
CA LEU A 273 4.95 -9.85 -1.69
C LEU A 273 4.66 -10.65 -2.97
N ALA A 274 3.39 -11.02 -3.22
CA ALA A 274 3.03 -11.87 -4.38
C ALA A 274 3.45 -11.23 -5.71
N ASP A 275 3.23 -9.95 -5.86
CA ASP A 275 3.61 -9.21 -7.07
C ASP A 275 5.13 -9.15 -7.28
N LEU A 276 5.92 -9.21 -6.18
CA LEU A 276 7.37 -9.31 -6.28
C LEU A 276 7.84 -10.64 -6.86
N VAL A 277 7.09 -11.72 -6.69
CA VAL A 277 7.41 -13.01 -7.30
C VAL A 277 7.32 -12.89 -8.82
N GLY A 278 6.28 -12.21 -9.32
CA GLY A 278 6.15 -11.89 -10.74
C GLY A 278 7.31 -11.04 -11.25
N LEU A 279 7.63 -9.97 -10.53
CA LEU A 279 8.76 -9.09 -10.84
C LEU A 279 10.10 -9.85 -10.82
N ARG A 280 10.35 -10.67 -9.79
CA ARG A 280 11.54 -11.52 -9.70
C ARG A 280 11.66 -12.45 -10.90
N ASN A 281 10.58 -13.13 -11.26
CA ASN A 281 10.58 -14.06 -12.39
C ASN A 281 10.85 -13.33 -13.71
N LEU A 282 10.26 -12.16 -13.89
CA LEU A 282 10.51 -11.29 -15.04
C LEU A 282 11.96 -10.83 -15.08
N MET A 283 12.55 -10.41 -13.95
CA MET A 283 13.96 -10.05 -13.85
C MET A 283 14.88 -11.23 -14.19
N ILE A 284 14.55 -12.44 -13.73
CA ILE A 284 15.30 -13.67 -14.07
C ILE A 284 15.22 -13.94 -15.56
N ILE A 285 14.03 -13.83 -16.16
CA ILE A 285 13.86 -14.02 -17.62
C ILE A 285 14.70 -13.02 -18.40
N PHE A 286 14.61 -11.73 -18.07
CA PHE A 286 15.43 -10.69 -18.71
C PHE A 286 16.94 -10.92 -18.50
N SER A 287 17.34 -11.41 -17.33
CA SER A 287 18.74 -11.77 -17.05
C SER A 287 19.22 -12.89 -17.96
N ILE A 288 18.42 -13.93 -18.13
CA ILE A 288 18.73 -15.06 -19.04
C ILE A 288 18.81 -14.57 -20.49
N ILE A 289 17.83 -13.78 -20.92
CA ILE A 289 17.81 -13.20 -22.27
C ILE A 289 19.05 -12.33 -22.49
N SER A 290 19.40 -11.48 -21.52
CA SER A 290 20.59 -10.62 -21.58
C SER A 290 21.88 -11.43 -21.71
N ILE A 291 22.02 -12.51 -20.94
CA ILE A 291 23.17 -13.41 -21.04
C ILE A 291 23.23 -14.10 -22.40
N LEU A 292 22.08 -14.56 -22.92
CA LEU A 292 22.01 -15.17 -24.25
C LEU A 292 22.40 -14.19 -25.36
N VAL A 293 21.86 -12.97 -25.29
CA VAL A 293 22.20 -11.89 -26.23
C VAL A 293 23.70 -11.59 -26.16
N LEU A 294 24.27 -11.51 -24.95
CA LEU A 294 25.70 -11.29 -24.75
C LEU A 294 26.52 -12.42 -25.35
N CYS A 295 26.13 -13.67 -25.14
CA CYS A 295 26.81 -14.83 -25.74
C CYS A 295 26.78 -14.78 -27.27
N VAL A 296 25.65 -14.43 -27.86
CA VAL A 296 25.51 -14.28 -29.32
C VAL A 296 26.38 -13.12 -29.83
N LEU A 297 26.40 -11.99 -29.11
CA LEU A 297 27.23 -10.83 -29.45
C LEU A 297 28.72 -11.20 -29.41
N ILE A 298 29.18 -11.89 -28.36
CA ILE A 298 30.55 -12.32 -28.23
C ILE A 298 30.92 -13.31 -29.34
N GLU A 299 30.01 -14.25 -29.68
CA GLU A 299 30.20 -15.17 -30.80
C GLU A 299 30.29 -14.41 -32.13
N ARG A 300 29.44 -13.43 -32.36
CA ARG A 300 29.47 -12.56 -33.56
C ARG A 300 30.76 -11.76 -33.64
N VAL A 301 31.15 -11.10 -32.55
CA VAL A 301 32.44 -10.37 -32.50
C VAL A 301 33.63 -11.31 -32.72
N THR A 302 33.59 -12.51 -32.14
CA THR A 302 34.64 -13.53 -32.37
C THR A 302 34.70 -13.94 -33.83
N HIS A 303 33.55 -14.13 -34.46
CA HIS A 303 33.47 -14.59 -35.85
C HIS A 303 33.89 -13.49 -36.82
N VAL A 304 33.42 -12.27 -36.60
CA VAL A 304 33.61 -11.13 -37.52
C VAL A 304 34.96 -10.47 -37.32
N VAL A 305 35.47 -10.37 -36.10
CA VAL A 305 36.70 -9.63 -35.79
C VAL A 305 37.85 -10.56 -35.49
N ILE A 306 37.69 -11.50 -34.55
CA ILE A 306 38.84 -12.28 -34.03
C ILE A 306 39.29 -13.36 -35.00
N ARG A 307 38.40 -14.03 -35.71
CA ARG A 307 38.79 -15.07 -36.69
C ARG A 307 39.59 -14.50 -37.85
N PRO A 308 39.12 -13.43 -38.54
CA PRO A 308 39.90 -12.82 -39.61
C PRO A 308 41.29 -12.33 -39.14
N VAL A 309 41.35 -11.66 -37.97
CA VAL A 309 42.61 -11.21 -37.38
C VAL A 309 43.55 -12.38 -37.08
N LYS A 310 43.02 -13.51 -36.59
CA LYS A 310 43.81 -14.72 -36.34
C LYS A 310 44.30 -15.36 -37.64
N GLU A 311 43.47 -15.38 -38.67
CA GLU A 311 43.90 -15.85 -40.01
C GLU A 311 44.97 -14.94 -40.58
N MET A 312 44.83 -13.63 -40.49
CA MET A 312 45.87 -12.68 -40.87
C MET A 312 47.18 -12.94 -40.14
N THR A 313 47.11 -13.11 -38.80
CA THR A 313 48.30 -13.43 -37.99
C THR A 313 48.97 -14.70 -38.47
N ARG A 314 48.16 -15.73 -38.79
CA ARG A 314 48.69 -17.00 -39.30
C ARG A 314 49.37 -16.83 -40.66
N VAL A 315 48.73 -16.10 -41.56
CA VAL A 315 49.28 -15.81 -42.90
C VAL A 315 50.57 -15.01 -42.77
N ILE A 316 50.56 -13.95 -41.93
CA ILE A 316 51.76 -13.15 -41.65
C ILE A 316 52.89 -14.00 -41.06
N THR A 317 52.55 -14.95 -40.15
CA THR A 317 53.52 -15.83 -39.52
C THR A 317 54.11 -16.82 -40.56
N SER A 318 53.28 -17.37 -41.45
CA SER A 318 53.73 -18.21 -42.53
C SER A 318 54.62 -17.44 -43.50
N MET A 319 54.28 -16.23 -43.82
CA MET A 319 55.10 -15.33 -44.64
C MET A 319 56.42 -14.98 -43.97
N ALA A 320 56.42 -14.78 -42.64
CA ALA A 320 57.64 -14.54 -41.86
C ALA A 320 58.57 -15.74 -41.83
N SER A 321 58.07 -16.95 -42.06
CA SER A 321 58.87 -18.18 -42.26
C SER A 321 59.23 -18.45 -43.72
N GLY A 322 58.92 -17.49 -44.61
CA GLY A 322 59.32 -17.60 -46.03
C GLY A 322 58.30 -18.30 -46.95
N ASP A 323 57.10 -18.69 -46.40
CA ASP A 323 56.03 -19.30 -47.21
C ASP A 323 55.09 -18.22 -47.74
N PHE A 324 55.29 -17.81 -48.96
CA PHE A 324 54.41 -16.85 -49.68
C PHE A 324 53.42 -17.61 -50.61
N THR A 325 53.21 -18.91 -50.46
CA THR A 325 52.24 -19.68 -51.22
C THR A 325 50.84 -19.56 -50.59
N VAL A 326 50.81 -19.13 -49.33
CA VAL A 326 49.53 -18.92 -48.59
C VAL A 326 48.64 -17.89 -49.25
N SER A 327 47.32 -18.10 -49.16
CA SER A 327 46.30 -17.17 -49.63
C SER A 327 45.26 -16.96 -48.54
N MET A 328 44.64 -15.81 -48.53
CA MET A 328 43.57 -15.49 -47.62
C MET A 328 42.30 -15.13 -48.40
N LYS A 329 41.13 -15.72 -48.01
CA LYS A 329 39.85 -15.35 -48.59
C LYS A 329 39.26 -14.22 -47.79
N VAL A 330 39.30 -13.01 -48.28
CA VAL A 330 38.73 -11.83 -47.67
C VAL A 330 37.26 -11.72 -48.05
N LYS A 331 36.36 -11.63 -47.06
CA LYS A 331 34.94 -11.36 -47.24
C LYS A 331 34.54 -10.12 -46.45
N GLY A 332 33.75 -9.23 -47.05
CA GLY A 332 33.25 -8.03 -46.40
C GLY A 332 33.85 -6.74 -46.95
N ASN A 333 33.38 -5.60 -46.40
CA ASN A 333 33.79 -4.24 -46.79
C ASN A 333 34.17 -3.38 -45.58
N ASP A 334 34.37 -4.00 -44.42
CA ASP A 334 34.82 -3.34 -43.20
C ASP A 334 36.35 -3.15 -43.17
N GLU A 335 36.85 -2.53 -42.14
CA GLU A 335 38.26 -2.24 -41.91
C GLU A 335 39.08 -3.51 -41.86
N ILE A 336 38.51 -4.59 -41.34
CA ILE A 336 39.17 -5.91 -41.30
C ILE A 336 39.31 -6.52 -42.69
N ALA A 337 38.27 -6.34 -43.52
CA ALA A 337 38.35 -6.78 -44.91
C ALA A 337 39.32 -5.92 -45.72
N VAL A 338 39.43 -4.62 -45.42
CA VAL A 338 40.43 -3.74 -46.02
C VAL A 338 41.85 -4.20 -45.63
N MET A 339 42.07 -4.49 -44.35
CA MET A 339 43.35 -5.09 -43.88
C MET A 339 43.63 -6.41 -44.57
N GLY A 340 42.63 -7.26 -44.70
CA GLY A 340 42.75 -8.57 -45.39
C GLY A 340 43.16 -8.41 -46.85
N ARG A 341 42.49 -7.52 -47.56
CA ARG A 341 42.87 -7.19 -48.96
C ARG A 341 44.27 -6.61 -49.05
N SER A 342 44.66 -5.80 -48.08
CA SER A 342 46.01 -5.24 -48.00
C SER A 342 47.07 -6.33 -47.80
N VAL A 343 46.78 -7.33 -46.93
CA VAL A 343 47.65 -8.50 -46.74
C VAL A 343 47.70 -9.35 -48.01
N GLU A 344 46.55 -9.58 -48.67
CA GLU A 344 46.49 -10.37 -49.91
C GLU A 344 47.23 -9.65 -51.05
N HIS A 345 47.05 -8.34 -51.16
CA HIS A 345 47.80 -7.53 -52.08
C HIS A 345 49.29 -7.56 -51.77
N PHE A 346 49.63 -7.52 -50.47
CA PHE A 346 51.02 -7.66 -50.05
C PHE A 346 51.62 -9.03 -50.44
N ILE A 347 50.84 -10.14 -50.24
CA ILE A 347 51.25 -11.46 -50.68
C ILE A 347 51.50 -11.49 -52.19
N ALA A 348 50.55 -10.97 -52.96
CA ALA A 348 50.66 -10.89 -54.40
C ALA A 348 51.88 -10.07 -54.83
N SER A 349 52.08 -8.93 -54.15
CA SER A 349 53.26 -8.08 -54.41
C SER A 349 54.56 -8.75 -54.03
N MET A 350 54.57 -9.49 -52.90
CA MET A 350 55.76 -10.25 -52.49
C MET A 350 56.05 -11.42 -53.41
N LYS A 351 55.01 -12.15 -53.87
CA LYS A 351 55.17 -13.20 -54.90
C LYS A 351 55.78 -12.63 -56.16
N GLU A 352 55.27 -11.47 -56.58
CA GLU A 352 55.82 -10.81 -57.78
C GLU A 352 57.20 -10.27 -57.52
N MET A 353 57.51 -9.76 -56.32
CA MET A 353 58.84 -9.32 -55.92
C MET A 353 59.85 -10.52 -55.88
N ILE A 354 59.46 -11.68 -55.31
CA ILE A 354 60.28 -12.92 -55.33
C ILE A 354 60.45 -13.39 -56.74
N ARG A 355 59.40 -13.34 -57.56
CA ARG A 355 59.49 -13.70 -58.98
C ARG A 355 60.46 -12.75 -59.75
N GLN A 356 60.33 -11.44 -59.44
CA GLN A 356 61.21 -10.43 -59.99
C GLN A 356 62.64 -10.54 -59.43
N MET A 357 62.82 -10.94 -58.13
CA MET A 357 64.13 -11.25 -57.57
C MET A 357 64.78 -12.44 -58.27
N GLY A 358 63.98 -13.44 -58.67
CA GLY A 358 64.51 -14.54 -59.55
C GLY A 358 65.00 -14.00 -60.89
N HIS A 359 64.37 -12.94 -61.41
CA HIS A 359 64.85 -12.25 -62.62
C HIS A 359 65.88 -11.16 -62.32
N VAL A 360 66.08 -10.85 -61.05
CA VAL A 360 66.93 -9.69 -60.59
C VAL A 360 68.24 -10.20 -59.95
N SER A 361 68.52 -11.50 -59.95
CA SER A 361 69.91 -11.94 -59.71
C SER A 361 70.91 -11.20 -60.60
N ASP A 362 70.40 -10.70 -61.74
CA ASP A 362 71.15 -9.83 -62.66
C ASP A 362 71.03 -8.33 -62.44
N ARG A 363 70.20 -7.90 -61.44
CA ARG A 363 69.94 -6.51 -61.21
C ARG A 363 70.04 -6.01 -59.74
N LEU A 364 70.97 -6.69 -58.99
CA LEU A 364 71.17 -6.40 -57.56
C LEU A 364 71.50 -4.92 -57.24
N GLU A 365 71.97 -4.17 -58.21
CA GLU A 365 72.39 -2.79 -58.05
C GLU A 365 71.21 -1.78 -58.02
N LYS A 366 70.06 -2.20 -58.59
CA LYS A 366 68.86 -1.33 -58.56
C LYS A 366 67.96 -1.56 -57.32
N GLN A 367 68.19 -2.65 -56.59
CA GLN A 367 67.29 -3.03 -55.48
C GLN A 367 67.51 -2.25 -54.17
N ALA A 368 68.71 -1.68 -53.99
CA ALA A 368 68.94 -0.78 -52.81
C ALA A 368 68.05 0.44 -52.77
N GLY A 369 67.57 0.87 -53.93
CA GLY A 369 66.60 1.95 -54.03
C GLY A 369 65.16 1.57 -53.62
N SER A 370 64.77 0.31 -53.89
CA SER A 370 63.39 -0.14 -53.60
C SER A 370 63.15 -0.36 -52.08
N SER A 371 64.22 -0.79 -51.36
CA SER A 371 64.12 -0.96 -49.90
C SER A 371 63.89 0.32 -49.15
N LYS A 372 64.33 1.41 -49.71
CA LYS A 372 64.12 2.75 -49.13
C LYS A 372 62.64 3.20 -49.24
N ASN A 373 61.93 2.81 -50.30
CA ASN A 373 60.56 3.15 -50.51
C ASN A 373 59.63 2.35 -49.58
N VAL A 374 59.92 1.03 -49.37
CA VAL A 374 59.13 0.21 -48.44
C VAL A 374 59.24 0.70 -46.99
N SER A 375 60.42 1.20 -46.59
CA SER A 375 60.58 1.80 -45.25
C SER A 375 59.79 3.11 -45.11
N GLY A 376 59.63 3.85 -46.21
CA GLY A 376 58.79 5.06 -46.23
C GLY A 376 57.31 4.78 -46.06
N GLU A 377 56.80 3.72 -46.71
CA GLU A 377 55.41 3.31 -46.59
C GLU A 377 55.08 2.76 -45.18
N MET A 378 56.03 2.06 -44.59
CA MET A 378 55.87 1.53 -43.22
C MET A 378 55.86 2.68 -42.17
N ASN A 379 56.67 3.72 -42.40
CA ASN A 379 56.66 4.91 -41.58
C ASN A 379 55.35 5.71 -41.74
N SER A 380 54.78 5.75 -42.94
CA SER A 380 53.47 6.37 -43.20
C SER A 380 52.36 5.57 -42.54
N ALA A 381 52.37 4.21 -42.57
CA ALA A 381 51.40 3.38 -41.90
C ALA A 381 51.46 3.51 -40.39
N ALA A 382 52.65 3.63 -39.80
CA ALA A 382 52.84 3.89 -38.38
C ALA A 382 52.25 5.26 -37.93
N ASN A 383 52.40 6.27 -38.78
CA ASN A 383 51.81 7.59 -38.51
C ASN A 383 50.26 7.56 -38.56
N ILE A 384 49.69 6.84 -39.53
CA ILE A 384 48.24 6.68 -39.61
C ILE A 384 47.70 5.94 -38.37
N GLN A 385 48.40 4.90 -37.90
CA GLN A 385 48.05 4.16 -36.71
C GLN A 385 48.14 5.04 -35.44
N SER A 386 49.16 5.88 -35.34
CA SER A 386 49.28 6.88 -34.25
C SER A 386 48.15 7.88 -34.25
N GLN A 387 47.71 8.29 -35.43
CA GLN A 387 46.59 9.22 -35.55
C GLN A 387 45.27 8.61 -35.14
N SER A 388 45.00 7.35 -35.53
CA SER A 388 43.82 6.58 -35.13
C SER A 388 43.72 6.37 -33.60
N MET A 389 44.87 6.16 -32.94
CA MET A 389 44.92 6.06 -31.48
C MET A 389 44.57 7.42 -30.79
N THR A 390 44.94 8.53 -31.43
CA THR A 390 44.57 9.85 -30.89
C THR A 390 43.08 10.11 -30.99
N GLU A 391 42.43 9.71 -32.09
CA GLU A 391 40.97 9.82 -32.23
C GLU A 391 40.22 8.90 -31.25
N LEU A 392 40.75 7.70 -30.97
CA LEU A 392 40.19 6.77 -30.02
C LEU A 392 40.20 7.35 -28.59
N ASN A 393 41.32 8.00 -28.22
CA ASN A 393 41.43 8.70 -26.95
C ASN A 393 40.40 9.84 -26.83
N ALA A 394 40.23 10.61 -27.91
CA ALA A 394 39.23 11.70 -27.92
C ALA A 394 37.79 11.18 -27.74
N THR A 395 37.51 9.99 -28.32
CA THR A 395 36.20 9.34 -28.17
C THR A 395 35.95 8.83 -26.74
N VAL A 396 36.99 8.30 -26.10
CA VAL A 396 36.95 7.87 -24.69
C VAL A 396 36.72 9.07 -23.76
N ASP A 397 37.40 10.19 -24.03
CA ASP A 397 37.20 11.43 -23.27
C ASP A 397 35.76 11.97 -23.43
N GLN A 398 35.23 11.91 -24.66
CA GLN A 398 33.83 12.29 -24.92
C GLN A 398 32.83 11.40 -24.18
N LEU A 399 33.12 10.12 -24.12
CA LEU A 399 32.30 9.14 -23.38
C LEU A 399 32.33 9.41 -21.88
N SER A 400 33.51 9.80 -21.37
CA SER A 400 33.65 10.20 -19.96
C SER A 400 32.83 11.44 -19.60
N VAL A 401 32.79 12.43 -20.52
CA VAL A 401 31.95 13.62 -20.36
C VAL A 401 30.48 13.23 -20.33
N SER A 402 30.05 12.38 -21.27
CA SER A 402 28.65 11.91 -21.33
C SER A 402 28.21 11.14 -20.08
N VAL A 403 29.09 10.29 -19.53
CA VAL A 403 28.83 9.59 -18.27
C VAL A 403 28.67 10.57 -17.10
N ASN A 404 29.50 11.64 -17.12
CA ASN A 404 29.41 12.66 -16.07
C ASN A 404 28.13 13.50 -16.19
N GLU A 405 27.68 13.79 -17.41
CA GLU A 405 26.37 14.44 -17.64
C GLU A 405 25.20 13.57 -17.18
N ILE A 406 25.27 12.25 -17.44
CA ILE A 406 24.25 11.31 -16.94
C ILE A 406 24.21 11.33 -15.41
N ALA A 407 25.37 11.31 -14.74
CA ALA A 407 25.45 11.38 -13.29
C ALA A 407 24.89 12.69 -12.72
N GLN A 408 25.15 13.81 -13.39
CA GLN A 408 24.56 15.10 -13.02
C GLN A 408 23.04 15.11 -13.19
N ASN A 409 22.55 14.59 -14.32
CA ASN A 409 21.11 14.47 -14.58
C ASN A 409 20.41 13.58 -13.56
N ALA A 410 21.05 12.47 -13.16
CA ALA A 410 20.54 11.59 -12.10
C ALA A 410 20.46 12.32 -10.75
N THR A 411 21.46 13.14 -10.43
CA THR A 411 21.48 13.95 -9.20
C THR A 411 20.39 15.01 -9.23
N GLN A 412 20.18 15.63 -10.39
CA GLN A 412 19.12 16.62 -10.56
C GLN A 412 17.73 15.99 -10.46
N LEU A 413 17.56 14.79 -11.02
CA LEU A 413 16.32 14.02 -10.90
C LEU A 413 16.03 13.65 -9.43
N ALA A 414 17.06 13.28 -8.67
CA ALA A 414 16.90 13.02 -7.23
C ALA A 414 16.43 14.28 -6.47
N GLY A 415 16.92 15.46 -6.88
CA GLY A 415 16.43 16.74 -6.35
C GLY A 415 14.94 16.96 -6.63
N VAL A 416 14.52 16.77 -7.89
CA VAL A 416 13.09 16.91 -8.28
C VAL A 416 12.20 15.93 -7.53
N VAL A 417 12.68 14.72 -7.27
CA VAL A 417 11.94 13.72 -6.46
C VAL A 417 11.80 14.19 -5.01
N ALA A 418 12.87 14.79 -4.44
CA ALA A 418 12.82 15.34 -3.09
C ALA A 418 11.83 16.51 -2.98
N ASP A 419 11.84 17.41 -3.95
CA ASP A 419 10.91 18.54 -4.03
C ASP A 419 9.45 18.07 -4.18
N THR A 420 9.23 17.03 -5.03
CA THR A 420 7.90 16.43 -5.22
C THR A 420 7.39 15.81 -3.93
N LYS A 421 8.29 15.21 -3.14
CA LYS A 421 7.92 14.66 -1.82
C LYS A 421 7.53 15.78 -0.85
N GLU A 422 8.31 16.86 -0.81
CA GLU A 422 7.99 18.03 0.03
C GLU A 422 6.65 18.66 -0.35
N ASP A 423 6.36 18.74 -1.65
CA ASP A 423 5.08 19.25 -2.12
C ASP A 423 3.91 18.31 -1.79
N SER A 424 4.13 16.98 -1.82
CA SER A 424 3.16 16.00 -1.37
C SER A 424 2.83 16.15 0.12
N ASP A 425 3.87 16.34 0.94
CA ASP A 425 3.69 16.55 2.39
C ASP A 425 2.89 17.84 2.67
N LYS A 426 3.13 18.91 1.87
CA LYS A 426 2.33 20.15 1.95
C LYS A 426 0.87 19.95 1.53
N VAL A 427 0.63 19.08 0.53
CA VAL A 427 -0.74 18.73 0.11
C VAL A 427 -1.44 17.94 1.21
N GLU A 428 -0.74 17.01 1.86
CA GLU A 428 -1.29 16.23 2.98
C GLU A 428 -1.71 17.15 4.14
N ASP A 429 -0.83 18.11 4.53
CA ASP A 429 -1.16 19.05 5.59
C ASP A 429 -2.35 19.96 5.24
N LYS A 430 -2.44 20.39 3.98
CA LYS A 430 -3.61 21.13 3.49
C LYS A 430 -4.88 20.28 3.48
N MET A 431 -4.79 19.00 3.13
CA MET A 431 -5.93 18.09 3.20
C MET A 431 -6.40 17.88 4.64
N ARG A 432 -5.45 17.73 5.59
CA ARG A 432 -5.76 17.65 7.01
C ARG A 432 -6.50 18.90 7.49
N THR A 433 -6.00 20.07 7.10
CA THR A 433 -6.66 21.34 7.43
C THR A 433 -8.08 21.43 6.81
N THR A 434 -8.24 20.89 5.59
CA THR A 434 -9.55 20.86 4.92
C THR A 434 -10.54 19.95 5.66
N VAL A 435 -10.06 18.80 6.16
CA VAL A 435 -10.87 17.91 6.98
C VAL A 435 -11.29 18.60 8.28
N GLU A 436 -10.36 19.27 8.95
CA GLU A 436 -10.61 20.00 10.20
C GLU A 436 -11.64 21.13 10.01
N VAL A 437 -11.53 21.87 8.90
CA VAL A 437 -12.52 22.90 8.52
C VAL A 437 -13.88 22.27 8.20
N SER A 438 -13.89 21.10 7.57
CA SER A 438 -15.12 20.37 7.26
C SER A 438 -15.81 19.85 8.53
N GLU A 439 -15.03 19.35 9.49
CA GLU A 439 -15.56 18.93 10.80
C GLU A 439 -16.13 20.11 11.58
N LYS A 440 -15.44 21.25 11.54
CA LYS A 440 -15.94 22.50 12.13
C LYS A 440 -17.24 22.95 11.45
N GLY A 441 -17.28 22.91 10.11
CA GLY A 441 -18.49 23.22 9.37
C GLY A 441 -19.66 22.28 9.69
N LYS A 442 -19.36 21.00 9.96
CA LYS A 442 -20.36 20.04 10.42
C LYS A 442 -20.88 20.40 11.82
N ALA A 443 -19.99 20.75 12.74
CA ALA A 443 -20.38 21.20 14.08
C ALA A 443 -21.19 22.48 14.04
N ASP A 444 -20.83 23.41 13.14
CA ASP A 444 -21.61 24.64 12.92
C ASP A 444 -23.01 24.33 12.37
N MET A 445 -23.11 23.35 11.45
CA MET A 445 -24.40 22.87 10.91
C MET A 445 -25.22 22.13 11.97
N GLU A 446 -24.61 21.37 12.86
CA GLU A 446 -25.30 20.78 14.02
C GLU A 446 -25.84 21.87 14.96
N SER A 447 -25.03 22.93 15.17
CA SER A 447 -25.49 24.10 15.97
C SER A 447 -26.67 24.81 15.31
N VAL A 448 -26.67 24.93 13.98
CA VAL A 448 -27.80 25.44 13.20
C VAL A 448 -29.01 24.50 13.31
N GLY A 449 -28.76 23.18 13.25
CA GLY A 449 -29.81 22.18 13.46
C GLY A 449 -30.48 22.30 14.84
N ASN A 450 -29.66 22.49 15.87
CA ASN A 450 -30.16 22.70 17.24
C ASN A 450 -30.91 24.03 17.38
N ALA A 451 -30.45 25.09 16.71
CA ALA A 451 -31.13 26.36 16.67
C ALA A 451 -32.50 26.26 15.97
N LEU A 452 -32.56 25.51 14.85
CA LEU A 452 -33.78 25.22 14.12
C LEU A 452 -34.76 24.39 14.96
N HIS A 453 -34.21 23.39 15.70
CA HIS A 453 -35.06 22.61 16.63
C HIS A 453 -35.61 23.46 17.79
N ASN A 454 -34.80 24.39 18.30
CA ASN A 454 -35.30 25.34 19.29
C ASN A 454 -36.35 26.31 18.72
N ILE A 455 -36.23 26.64 17.43
CA ILE A 455 -37.24 27.40 16.71
C ILE A 455 -38.52 26.57 16.56
N GLU A 456 -38.39 25.28 16.20
CA GLU A 456 -39.50 24.35 16.08
C GLU A 456 -40.25 24.20 17.42
N ILE A 457 -39.51 24.07 18.53
CA ILE A 457 -40.09 24.05 19.87
C ILE A 457 -40.81 25.40 20.17
N SER A 458 -40.18 26.49 19.75
CA SER A 458 -40.76 27.82 19.94
C SER A 458 -42.01 28.01 19.09
N ILE A 459 -42.03 27.46 17.87
CA ILE A 459 -43.19 27.45 16.99
C ILE A 459 -44.29 26.56 17.59
N HIS A 460 -43.92 25.39 18.12
CA HIS A 460 -44.87 24.49 18.77
C HIS A 460 -45.50 25.14 20.02
N ASN A 461 -44.68 25.84 20.80
CA ASN A 461 -45.19 26.63 21.94
C ASN A 461 -46.07 27.82 21.50
N LEU A 462 -45.76 28.38 20.29
CA LEU A 462 -46.58 29.41 19.68
C LEU A 462 -47.90 28.83 19.15
N GLU A 463 -47.84 27.61 18.58
CA GLU A 463 -48.99 26.87 18.10
C GLU A 463 -49.96 26.54 19.27
N GLU A 464 -49.39 26.12 20.42
CA GLU A 464 -50.17 25.90 21.63
C GLU A 464 -50.76 27.21 22.20
N ALA A 465 -50.06 28.33 22.05
CA ALA A 465 -50.55 29.65 22.42
C ALA A 465 -51.60 30.15 21.41
N VAL A 466 -51.44 29.84 20.13
CA VAL A 466 -52.40 30.22 19.07
C VAL A 466 -53.69 29.39 19.15
N ASP A 467 -53.56 28.09 19.54
CA ASP A 467 -54.75 27.24 19.76
C ASP A 467 -55.61 27.74 20.92
N LYS A 468 -55.00 28.35 21.94
CA LYS A 468 -55.69 29.07 23.01
C LYS A 468 -56.29 30.37 22.55
N VAL A 469 -55.78 30.98 21.50
CA VAL A 469 -56.36 32.20 20.87
C VAL A 469 -57.35 31.82 19.77
N GLY A 470 -57.22 30.62 19.18
CA GLY A 470 -58.05 30.12 18.08
C GLY A 470 -59.51 29.84 18.43
N THR A 471 -59.84 29.80 19.74
CA THR A 471 -61.24 29.68 20.18
C THR A 471 -61.99 31.02 20.19
N ALA A 472 -61.29 32.12 19.83
CA ALA A 472 -61.88 33.45 19.83
C ALA A 472 -61.96 34.17 18.47
N SER A 473 -61.47 33.54 17.37
CA SER A 473 -61.52 34.22 16.07
C SER A 473 -61.57 33.23 14.90
N GLY A 474 -62.79 32.86 14.58
CA GLY A 474 -63.13 32.03 13.42
C GLY A 474 -63.01 32.69 12.04
N GLU A 475 -62.16 33.73 11.88
CA GLU A 475 -62.09 34.46 10.60
C GLU A 475 -60.68 34.71 10.01
N ILE A 476 -59.65 34.10 10.58
CA ILE A 476 -58.28 34.36 10.04
C ILE A 476 -57.66 33.14 9.34
N VAL A 477 -58.39 32.05 9.17
CA VAL A 477 -57.83 30.78 8.62
C VAL A 477 -57.49 30.86 7.14
N ASP A 478 -58.08 31.76 6.37
CA ASP A 478 -57.88 31.79 4.91
C ASP A 478 -56.64 32.56 4.43
N ILE A 479 -56.01 33.34 5.28
CA ILE A 479 -54.83 34.14 4.88
C ILE A 479 -53.51 33.39 5.15
N ILE A 480 -53.48 32.44 6.08
CA ILE A 480 -52.24 31.74 6.47
C ILE A 480 -51.87 30.60 5.51
N LEU A 481 -52.85 30.04 4.79
CA LEU A 481 -52.55 28.95 3.84
C LEU A 481 -51.80 29.42 2.58
N GLN A 482 -51.94 30.70 2.23
CA GLN A 482 -51.31 31.25 1.03
C GLN A 482 -49.83 31.62 1.21
N HIS A 483 -49.40 31.84 2.46
CA HIS A 483 -48.01 32.16 2.77
C HIS A 483 -47.10 30.94 3.01
N LYS A 484 -47.68 29.78 3.37
CA LYS A 484 -46.91 28.54 3.59
C LYS A 484 -46.35 27.92 2.30
N THR A 485 -47.03 28.21 1.18
CA THR A 485 -46.63 27.70 -0.14
C THR A 485 -45.48 28.50 -0.76
N ASN A 486 -45.35 29.76 -0.37
CA ASN A 486 -44.32 30.65 -0.91
C ASN A 486 -42.95 30.52 -0.18
N ALA A 487 -42.98 30.20 1.12
CA ALA A 487 -41.75 30.03 1.90
C ALA A 487 -41.00 28.70 1.55
N SER A 488 -41.78 27.67 1.21
CA SER A 488 -41.18 26.37 0.80
C SER A 488 -40.57 26.41 -0.60
N ARG A 489 -40.97 27.39 -1.42
CA ARG A 489 -40.47 27.55 -2.79
C ARG A 489 -39.18 28.37 -2.85
N ALA A 490 -39.02 29.33 -1.95
CA ALA A 490 -37.84 30.19 -1.88
C ALA A 490 -36.59 29.44 -1.34
N VAL A 491 -36.79 28.52 -0.39
CA VAL A 491 -35.69 27.74 0.20
C VAL A 491 -35.14 26.69 -0.77
N ASN A 492 -35.99 26.16 -1.66
CA ASN A 492 -35.56 25.18 -2.65
C ASN A 492 -34.85 25.80 -3.88
N GLU A 493 -35.15 27.07 -4.19
CA GLU A 493 -34.47 27.75 -5.33
C GLU A 493 -33.06 28.23 -4.94
N GLU A 494 -32.85 28.63 -3.70
CA GLU A 494 -31.53 29.10 -3.25
C GLU A 494 -30.51 27.94 -3.05
N LEU A 495 -31.00 26.74 -2.69
CA LEU A 495 -30.19 25.53 -2.59
C LEU A 495 -29.81 24.95 -3.94
N LEU A 496 -30.62 25.15 -4.97
CA LEU A 496 -30.32 24.71 -6.34
C LEU A 496 -29.34 25.64 -7.05
N LEU A 497 -29.38 26.95 -6.75
CA LEU A 497 -28.46 27.93 -7.33
C LEU A 497 -27.05 27.84 -6.76
N THR A 498 -26.88 27.50 -5.49
CA THR A 498 -25.56 27.29 -4.88
C THR A 498 -24.90 26.00 -5.33
N ALA A 499 -25.68 24.94 -5.56
CA ALA A 499 -25.15 23.68 -6.11
C ALA A 499 -24.70 23.82 -7.55
N TRP A 500 -25.34 24.69 -8.33
CA TRP A 500 -25.00 24.93 -9.74
C TRP A 500 -23.72 25.79 -9.89
N HIS A 501 -23.48 26.73 -8.94
CA HIS A 501 -22.30 27.59 -8.97
C HIS A 501 -21.01 26.87 -8.54
N VAL A 502 -21.11 25.88 -7.64
CA VAL A 502 -19.96 25.07 -7.19
C VAL A 502 -19.60 24.01 -8.23
N GLY A 503 -20.60 23.42 -8.91
CA GLY A 503 -20.38 22.46 -9.99
C GLY A 503 -19.71 23.06 -11.24
N GLY A 504 -20.02 24.31 -11.55
CA GLY A 504 -19.45 25.03 -12.70
C GLY A 504 -17.96 25.39 -12.53
N TYR A 505 -17.54 25.64 -11.29
CA TYR A 505 -16.17 26.04 -11.01
C TYR A 505 -15.16 24.88 -11.03
N VAL A 506 -15.64 23.67 -10.70
CA VAL A 506 -14.82 22.46 -10.73
C VAL A 506 -14.62 21.94 -12.16
N SER A 507 -15.64 22.10 -13.03
CA SER A 507 -15.54 21.63 -14.41
C SER A 507 -14.64 22.50 -15.31
N ALA A 508 -14.46 23.77 -14.97
CA ALA A 508 -13.63 24.70 -15.75
C ALA A 508 -12.12 24.57 -15.45
N LYS A 509 -11.74 23.95 -14.31
CA LYS A 509 -10.32 23.82 -13.91
C LYS A 509 -9.69 22.48 -14.31
N LEU A 510 -10.49 21.57 -14.89
CA LEU A 510 -10.02 20.26 -15.39
C LEU A 510 -9.77 20.23 -16.91
N LYS A 511 -9.91 21.39 -17.59
CA LYS A 511 -9.74 21.49 -19.05
C LYS A 511 -8.62 22.44 -19.50
N ASN A 512 -7.73 22.83 -18.59
CA ASN A 512 -6.46 23.50 -18.97
C ASN A 512 -5.27 22.84 -18.26
#